data_da352ed0fe6c028bbf7bcd83eeeff193
#
_entry.id   da352ed0fe6c028bbf7bcd83eeeff193
#
_cell.length_a   1.000
_cell.length_b   1.000
_cell.length_c   1.000
_cell.angle_alpha   90.00
_cell.angle_beta   90.00
_cell.angle_gamma   90.00
#
_symmetry.space_group_name_H-M   'P 1'
#
loop_
_entity.id
_entity.type
_entity.pdbx_description
1 polymer ?
#
loop_
_entity_poly.entity_id
_entity_poly.type
_entity_poly.pdbx_seq_one_letter_code
_entity_poly.pdbx_strand_id
1 'polypeptide(L)'
;MTEISTGKPASNFSAPSPDGKTISLKESLGKVTIIDFWASWCGPCRSENPNVVAMYNELHDKGLNIIGVSLDKDAAKWKEAIAKDKLTWAHVSNLKFWDEPIAKQYNVQSIPATFILDAKGNIVAKDLRGDALKAKVKELLGVK
;
A
#
# COMPACT_ATOMS: atom_id res chain seq x y z
N MET A 1 17.43 12.43 -7.58
CA MET A 1 16.81 11.13 -7.30
C MET A 1 16.43 11.04 -5.82
N THR A 2 15.20 10.63 -5.52
CA THR A 2 14.75 10.51 -4.14
C THR A 2 15.27 9.22 -3.53
N GLU A 3 15.86 9.31 -2.36
CA GLU A 3 16.31 8.14 -1.62
C GLU A 3 15.13 7.45 -0.95
N ILE A 4 14.96 6.15 -1.17
CA ILE A 4 13.88 5.35 -0.63
C ILE A 4 14.44 4.49 0.51
N SER A 5 14.49 5.04 1.69
CA SER A 5 15.02 4.33 2.85
C SER A 5 14.36 4.80 4.13
N THR A 6 14.49 3.97 5.17
CA THR A 6 13.97 4.27 6.51
C THR A 6 14.53 5.59 7.02
N GLY A 7 13.67 6.44 7.57
CA GLY A 7 14.03 7.76 8.07
C GLY A 7 13.89 8.87 7.05
N LYS A 8 13.64 8.55 5.78
CA LYS A 8 13.49 9.53 4.72
C LYS A 8 12.02 9.75 4.37
N PRO A 9 11.66 10.95 3.88
CA PRO A 9 10.30 11.19 3.42
C PRO A 9 9.94 10.27 2.24
N ALA A 10 8.72 9.74 2.26
CA ALA A 10 8.21 8.99 1.13
C ALA A 10 7.94 9.96 -0.03
N SER A 11 8.36 9.59 -1.24
CA SER A 11 8.11 10.40 -2.43
C SER A 11 6.62 10.42 -2.73
N ASN A 12 6.06 11.61 -2.94
CA ASN A 12 4.66 11.71 -3.33
C ASN A 12 4.45 11.15 -4.74
N PHE A 13 3.26 10.65 -4.96
CA PHE A 13 2.83 10.16 -6.27
C PHE A 13 1.34 10.38 -6.43
N SER A 14 0.85 10.29 -7.65
CA SER A 14 -0.58 10.26 -7.92
C SER A 14 -0.85 9.39 -9.13
N ALA A 15 -2.01 8.73 -9.14
CA ALA A 15 -2.39 7.85 -10.22
C ALA A 15 -3.90 7.62 -10.17
N PRO A 16 -4.49 7.05 -11.26
CA PRO A 16 -5.93 6.78 -11.29
C PRO A 16 -6.33 5.67 -10.33
N SER A 17 -7.46 5.87 -9.67
CA SER A 17 -8.16 4.85 -8.90
C SER A 17 -9.00 3.96 -9.84
N PRO A 18 -9.60 2.87 -9.33
CA PRO A 18 -10.46 2.02 -10.17
C PRO A 18 -11.63 2.75 -10.81
N ASP A 19 -12.12 3.82 -10.21
CA ASP A 19 -13.21 4.64 -10.78
C ASP A 19 -12.70 5.83 -11.59
N GLY A 20 -11.40 5.88 -11.90
CA GLY A 20 -10.80 6.88 -12.76
C GLY A 20 -10.43 8.20 -12.09
N LYS A 21 -10.65 8.34 -10.80
CA LYS A 21 -10.27 9.55 -10.06
C LYS A 21 -8.80 9.50 -9.70
N THR A 22 -8.12 10.64 -9.77
CA THR A 22 -6.72 10.71 -9.37
C THR A 22 -6.61 10.75 -7.85
N ILE A 23 -5.81 9.85 -7.28
CA ILE A 23 -5.51 9.79 -5.85
C ILE A 23 -4.01 9.98 -5.66
N SER A 24 -3.61 10.82 -4.69
CA SER A 24 -2.21 11.02 -4.35
C SER A 24 -1.89 10.37 -3.00
N LEU A 25 -0.60 10.04 -2.80
CA LEU A 25 -0.13 9.58 -1.50
C LEU A 25 -0.38 10.64 -0.43
N LYS A 26 -0.04 11.90 -0.73
CA LYS A 26 -0.13 13.00 0.23
C LYS A 26 -1.54 13.14 0.82
N GLU A 27 -2.58 13.02 -0.02
CA GLU A 27 -3.96 13.13 0.47
C GLU A 27 -4.45 11.87 1.16
N SER A 28 -3.68 10.78 1.10
CA SER A 28 -4.04 9.49 1.69
C SER A 28 -3.39 9.25 3.05
N LEU A 29 -2.60 10.20 3.57
CA LEU A 29 -1.87 10.01 4.82
C LEU A 29 -2.81 9.99 6.03
N GLY A 30 -2.65 8.97 6.88
CA GLY A 30 -3.28 8.90 8.19
C GLY A 30 -2.24 9.05 9.29
N LYS A 31 -2.57 8.63 10.51
CA LYS A 31 -1.57 8.59 11.60
C LYS A 31 -0.46 7.62 11.27
N VAL A 32 -0.81 6.50 10.63
CA VAL A 32 0.11 5.54 10.04
C VAL A 32 -0.43 5.20 8.67
N THR A 33 0.44 5.15 7.66
CA THR A 33 0.03 4.83 6.30
C THR A 33 0.90 3.70 5.78
N ILE A 34 0.29 2.71 5.11
CA ILE A 34 1.01 1.65 4.43
C ILE A 34 0.85 1.86 2.92
N ILE A 35 1.98 1.88 2.20
CA ILE A 35 1.97 1.77 0.74
C ILE A 35 2.17 0.28 0.44
N ASP A 36 1.19 -0.33 -0.22
CA ASP A 36 1.18 -1.77 -0.50
C ASP A 36 1.26 -2.01 -2.00
N PHE A 37 2.41 -2.48 -2.47
CA PHE A 37 2.62 -2.84 -3.88
C PHE A 37 2.21 -4.28 -4.08
N TRP A 38 1.27 -4.51 -4.98
CA TRP A 38 0.65 -5.82 -5.20
C TRP A 38 0.15 -5.96 -6.63
N ALA A 39 -0.45 -7.08 -6.95
CA ALA A 39 -1.16 -7.28 -8.22
C ALA A 39 -2.18 -8.41 -8.08
N SER A 40 -3.19 -8.40 -8.94
CA SER A 40 -4.22 -9.45 -8.94
C SER A 40 -3.63 -10.83 -9.28
N TRP A 41 -2.55 -10.87 -10.06
CA TRP A 41 -1.88 -12.10 -10.47
C TRP A 41 -0.82 -12.57 -9.50
N CYS A 42 -0.58 -11.85 -8.42
CA CYS A 42 0.49 -12.15 -7.45
C CYS A 42 -0.03 -13.09 -6.36
N GLY A 43 0.35 -14.37 -6.42
CA GLY A 43 -0.07 -15.38 -5.45
C GLY A 43 0.25 -15.01 -4.00
N PRO A 44 1.52 -14.70 -3.67
CA PRO A 44 1.89 -14.30 -2.30
C PRO A 44 1.16 -13.05 -1.81
N CYS A 45 0.90 -12.06 -2.70
CA CYS A 45 0.14 -10.87 -2.36
C CYS A 45 -1.29 -11.25 -1.95
N ARG A 46 -1.92 -12.11 -2.75
CA ARG A 46 -3.30 -12.55 -2.51
C ARG A 46 -3.38 -13.37 -1.22
N SER A 47 -2.36 -14.19 -0.92
CA SER A 47 -2.30 -14.98 0.31
C SER A 47 -2.19 -14.10 1.55
N GLU A 48 -1.50 -12.97 1.47
CA GLU A 48 -1.35 -12.03 2.59
C GLU A 48 -2.58 -11.16 2.79
N ASN A 49 -3.38 -10.93 1.75
CA ASN A 49 -4.52 -10.00 1.81
C ASN A 49 -5.48 -10.23 2.98
N PRO A 50 -5.85 -11.46 3.36
CA PRO A 50 -6.73 -11.65 4.53
C PRO A 50 -6.15 -11.06 5.82
N ASN A 51 -4.84 -11.17 6.02
CA ASN A 51 -4.18 -10.58 7.19
C ASN A 51 -4.24 -9.06 7.15
N VAL A 52 -4.02 -8.47 5.97
CA VAL A 52 -4.05 -7.02 5.79
C VAL A 52 -5.46 -6.49 6.00
N VAL A 53 -6.47 -7.19 5.48
CA VAL A 53 -7.88 -6.81 5.66
C VAL A 53 -8.26 -6.83 7.14
N ALA A 54 -7.88 -7.90 7.86
CA ALA A 54 -8.18 -8.01 9.30
C ALA A 54 -7.53 -6.86 10.08
N MET A 55 -6.27 -6.55 9.78
CA MET A 55 -5.54 -5.45 10.41
C MET A 55 -6.22 -4.11 10.11
N TYR A 56 -6.56 -3.87 8.86
CA TYR A 56 -7.21 -2.63 8.45
C TYR A 56 -8.56 -2.44 9.15
N ASN A 57 -9.37 -3.48 9.20
CA ASN A 57 -10.67 -3.43 9.86
C ASN A 57 -10.54 -3.16 11.36
N GLU A 58 -9.50 -3.68 12.00
CA GLU A 58 -9.25 -3.45 13.42
C GLU A 58 -8.70 -2.05 13.71
N LEU A 59 -7.81 -1.55 12.85
CA LEU A 59 -6.98 -0.37 13.17
C LEU A 59 -7.31 0.89 12.37
N HIS A 60 -8.17 0.79 11.36
CA HIS A 60 -8.53 1.95 10.53
C HIS A 60 -9.10 3.09 11.39
N ASP A 61 -10.02 2.79 12.29
CA ASP A 61 -10.62 3.79 13.16
C ASP A 61 -9.63 4.43 14.13
N LYS A 62 -8.47 3.81 14.30
CA LYS A 62 -7.40 4.31 15.18
C LYS A 62 -6.36 5.12 14.43
N GLY A 63 -6.51 5.24 13.11
CA GLY A 63 -5.65 6.10 12.30
C GLY A 63 -4.84 5.39 11.22
N LEU A 64 -5.08 4.10 10.96
CA LEU A 64 -4.39 3.38 9.88
C LEU A 64 -5.06 3.65 8.55
N ASN A 65 -4.27 4.13 7.58
CA ASN A 65 -4.66 4.19 6.18
C ASN A 65 -3.74 3.28 5.36
N ILE A 66 -4.28 2.78 4.25
CA ILE A 66 -3.51 1.99 3.28
C ILE A 66 -3.78 2.57 1.89
N ILE A 67 -2.74 2.64 1.07
CA ILE A 67 -2.89 2.91 -0.35
C ILE A 67 -2.24 1.75 -1.12
N GLY A 68 -3.04 1.03 -1.91
CA GLY A 68 -2.56 -0.07 -2.73
C GLY A 68 -2.10 0.45 -4.08
N VAL A 69 -0.90 0.07 -4.50
CA VAL A 69 -0.37 0.39 -5.81
C VAL A 69 -0.25 -0.90 -6.59
N SER A 70 -1.04 -1.05 -7.65
CA SER A 70 -1.11 -2.29 -8.41
C SER A 70 -0.17 -2.30 -9.60
N LEU A 71 0.52 -3.44 -9.79
CA LEU A 71 1.30 -3.73 -10.99
C LEU A 71 0.49 -4.52 -12.02
N ASP A 72 -0.83 -4.37 -12.00
CA ASP A 72 -1.69 -4.98 -13.00
C ASP A 72 -1.56 -4.28 -14.35
N LYS A 73 -1.93 -4.98 -15.41
CA LYS A 73 -2.06 -4.40 -16.74
C LYS A 73 -3.49 -4.47 -17.26
N ASP A 74 -4.35 -5.21 -16.56
CA ASP A 74 -5.75 -5.44 -16.93
C ASP A 74 -6.65 -4.83 -15.86
N ALA A 75 -7.38 -3.79 -16.22
CA ALA A 75 -8.24 -3.06 -15.29
C ALA A 75 -9.34 -3.96 -14.71
N ALA A 76 -9.92 -4.83 -15.52
CA ALA A 76 -11.00 -5.71 -15.06
C ALA A 76 -10.51 -6.70 -14.01
N LYS A 77 -9.35 -7.30 -14.21
CA LYS A 77 -8.77 -8.24 -13.24
C LYS A 77 -8.38 -7.54 -11.94
N TRP A 78 -7.87 -6.32 -12.05
CA TRP A 78 -7.54 -5.49 -10.89
C TRP A 78 -8.78 -5.22 -10.03
N LYS A 79 -9.84 -4.73 -10.67
CA LYS A 79 -11.09 -4.42 -9.97
C LYS A 79 -11.73 -5.66 -9.36
N GLU A 80 -11.70 -6.77 -10.08
CA GLU A 80 -12.23 -8.05 -9.59
C GLU A 80 -11.49 -8.52 -8.34
N ALA A 81 -10.17 -8.42 -8.33
CA ALA A 81 -9.36 -8.82 -7.18
C ALA A 81 -9.64 -7.94 -5.96
N ILE A 82 -9.77 -6.63 -6.16
CA ILE A 82 -10.11 -5.70 -5.07
C ILE A 82 -11.45 -6.10 -4.44
N ALA A 83 -12.44 -6.38 -5.26
CA ALA A 83 -13.77 -6.78 -4.77
C ALA A 83 -13.74 -8.14 -4.08
N LYS A 84 -13.10 -9.12 -4.71
CA LYS A 84 -13.04 -10.49 -4.20
C LYS A 84 -12.32 -10.58 -2.86
N ASP A 85 -11.21 -9.88 -2.73
CA ASP A 85 -10.40 -9.91 -1.52
C ASP A 85 -10.86 -8.87 -0.49
N LYS A 86 -11.88 -8.07 -0.81
CA LYS A 86 -12.47 -7.07 0.09
C LYS A 86 -11.46 -6.02 0.55
N LEU A 87 -10.68 -5.50 -0.40
CA LEU A 87 -9.66 -4.50 -0.15
C LEU A 87 -10.30 -3.11 -0.20
N THR A 88 -10.81 -2.64 0.93
CA THR A 88 -11.68 -1.45 1.01
C THR A 88 -10.95 -0.12 1.11
N TRP A 89 -9.63 -0.12 1.08
CA TRP A 89 -8.82 1.10 1.12
C TRP A 89 -8.57 1.68 -0.28
N ALA A 90 -7.84 2.80 -0.35
CA ALA A 90 -7.56 3.47 -1.61
C ALA A 90 -6.63 2.62 -2.50
N HIS A 91 -6.91 2.61 -3.80
CA HIS A 91 -6.12 1.86 -4.78
C HIS A 91 -5.81 2.72 -5.99
N VAL A 92 -4.59 2.61 -6.49
CA VAL A 92 -4.17 3.30 -7.72
C VAL A 92 -3.37 2.35 -8.61
N SER A 93 -3.41 2.60 -9.92
CA SER A 93 -2.57 1.90 -10.88
C SER A 93 -2.54 2.66 -12.20
N ASN A 94 -1.38 2.67 -12.85
CA ASN A 94 -1.26 3.15 -14.22
C ASN A 94 -1.42 2.01 -15.24
N LEU A 95 -1.64 0.78 -14.77
CA LEU A 95 -1.86 -0.41 -15.61
C LEU A 95 -0.69 -0.67 -16.57
N LYS A 96 0.53 -0.53 -16.06
CA LYS A 96 1.76 -0.67 -16.84
C LYS A 96 2.59 -1.90 -16.48
N PHE A 97 2.02 -2.83 -15.70
CA PHE A 97 2.73 -4.04 -15.26
C PHE A 97 4.03 -3.62 -14.54
N TRP A 98 5.17 -4.20 -14.88
CA TRP A 98 6.46 -3.84 -14.26
C TRP A 98 6.99 -2.47 -14.70
N ASP A 99 6.36 -1.82 -15.69
CA ASP A 99 6.69 -0.44 -16.06
C ASP A 99 5.90 0.58 -15.26
N GLU A 100 5.20 0.16 -14.19
CA GLU A 100 4.49 1.06 -13.31
C GLU A 100 5.45 2.14 -12.76
N PRO A 101 5.19 3.44 -13.07
CA PRO A 101 6.12 4.50 -12.65
C PRO A 101 6.32 4.59 -11.14
N ILE A 102 5.28 4.30 -10.36
CA ILE A 102 5.37 4.37 -8.89
C ILE A 102 6.28 3.26 -8.37
N ALA A 103 6.18 2.05 -8.95
CA ALA A 103 7.08 0.95 -8.59
C ALA A 103 8.53 1.29 -8.86
N LYS A 104 8.80 1.94 -10.00
CA LYS A 104 10.16 2.38 -10.34
C LYS A 104 10.63 3.48 -9.39
N GLN A 105 9.75 4.42 -9.04
CA GLN A 105 10.03 5.51 -8.11
C GLN A 105 10.44 4.97 -6.74
N TYR A 106 9.83 3.88 -6.29
CA TYR A 106 10.12 3.24 -5.01
C TYR A 106 11.11 2.09 -5.12
N ASN A 107 11.68 1.88 -6.30
CA ASN A 107 12.65 0.82 -6.56
C ASN A 107 12.11 -0.57 -6.17
N VAL A 108 10.84 -0.82 -6.48
CA VAL A 108 10.18 -2.10 -6.21
C VAL A 108 10.55 -3.07 -7.32
N GLN A 109 11.22 -4.17 -6.96
CA GLN A 109 11.68 -5.20 -7.91
C GLN A 109 10.96 -6.52 -7.72
N SER A 110 10.22 -6.68 -6.62
CA SER A 110 9.42 -7.86 -6.36
C SER A 110 8.21 -7.45 -5.52
N ILE A 111 7.14 -8.22 -5.59
CA ILE A 111 5.92 -7.99 -4.82
C ILE A 111 5.52 -9.27 -4.10
N PRO A 112 4.87 -9.18 -2.93
CA PRO A 112 4.44 -7.95 -2.28
C PRO A 112 5.60 -7.11 -1.73
N ALA A 113 5.44 -5.79 -1.75
CA ALA A 113 6.39 -4.88 -1.14
C ALA A 113 5.59 -3.83 -0.36
N THR A 114 6.00 -3.55 0.88
CA THR A 114 5.28 -2.60 1.73
C THR A 114 6.22 -1.57 2.31
N PHE A 115 5.69 -0.35 2.44
CA PHE A 115 6.39 0.75 3.11
C PHE A 115 5.44 1.28 4.18
N ILE A 116 5.94 1.42 5.41
CA ILE A 116 5.15 1.96 6.53
C ILE A 116 5.62 3.38 6.80
N LEU A 117 4.67 4.31 6.82
CA LEU A 117 4.93 5.74 7.00
C LEU A 117 4.35 6.22 8.31
N ASP A 118 5.03 7.19 8.94
CA ASP A 118 4.48 7.90 10.10
C ASP A 118 3.49 8.99 9.65
N ALA A 119 2.96 9.76 10.60
CA ALA A 119 1.96 10.80 10.32
C ALA A 119 2.49 11.91 9.41
N LYS A 120 3.80 12.09 9.36
CA LYS A 120 4.45 13.11 8.51
C LYS A 120 4.78 12.59 7.12
N GLY A 121 4.58 11.29 6.87
CA GLY A 121 4.91 10.68 5.60
C GLY A 121 6.34 10.19 5.49
N ASN A 122 7.06 10.08 6.60
CA ASN A 122 8.41 9.52 6.61
C ASN A 122 8.36 8.00 6.68
N ILE A 123 9.25 7.33 5.94
CA ILE A 123 9.33 5.87 5.93
C ILE A 123 9.95 5.41 7.25
N VAL A 124 9.23 4.59 8.01
CA VAL A 124 9.70 4.07 9.29
C VAL A 124 9.97 2.56 9.27
N ALA A 125 9.45 1.84 8.28
CA ALA A 125 9.73 0.42 8.11
C ALA A 125 9.39 -0.01 6.69
N LYS A 126 9.96 -1.17 6.27
CA LYS A 126 9.72 -1.74 4.93
C LYS A 126 9.55 -3.25 5.04
N ASP A 127 8.71 -3.80 4.15
CA ASP A 127 8.60 -5.25 3.87
C ASP A 127 8.27 -6.12 5.08
N LEU A 128 7.49 -5.59 6.02
CA LEU A 128 6.94 -6.38 7.11
C LEU A 128 5.66 -7.08 6.65
N ARG A 129 5.38 -8.26 7.21
CA ARG A 129 4.21 -9.07 6.89
C ARG A 129 3.62 -9.68 8.16
N GLY A 130 2.35 -10.11 8.07
CA GLY A 130 1.68 -10.86 9.13
C GLY A 130 1.74 -10.17 10.49
N ASP A 131 2.11 -10.93 11.51
CA ASP A 131 2.14 -10.43 12.88
C ASP A 131 3.16 -9.30 13.09
N ALA A 132 4.29 -9.36 12.39
CA ALA A 132 5.30 -8.31 12.48
C ALA A 132 4.78 -6.97 11.94
N LEU A 133 4.04 -7.00 10.85
CA LEU A 133 3.41 -5.81 10.29
C LEU A 133 2.39 -5.22 11.26
N LYS A 134 1.50 -6.05 11.77
CA LYS A 134 0.46 -5.62 12.70
C LYS A 134 1.06 -5.05 13.98
N ALA A 135 2.08 -5.71 14.54
CA ALA A 135 2.76 -5.23 15.74
C ALA A 135 3.39 -3.85 15.54
N LYS A 136 4.03 -3.65 14.37
CA LYS A 136 4.65 -2.35 14.06
C LYS A 136 3.62 -1.24 13.92
N VAL A 137 2.51 -1.53 13.26
CA VAL A 137 1.42 -0.55 13.10
C VAL A 137 0.83 -0.19 14.46
N LYS A 138 0.58 -1.18 15.32
CA LYS A 138 0.07 -0.93 16.68
C LYS A 138 1.03 -0.09 17.49
N GLU A 139 2.32 -0.38 17.42
CA GLU A 139 3.36 0.40 18.09
C GLU A 139 3.29 1.86 17.65
N LEU A 140 3.23 2.11 16.35
CA LEU A 140 3.22 3.47 15.82
C LEU A 140 1.92 4.22 16.12
N LEU A 141 0.80 3.49 16.23
CA LEU A 141 -0.48 4.08 16.62
C LEU A 141 -0.61 4.29 18.14
N GLY A 142 0.30 3.71 18.93
CA GLY A 142 0.22 3.79 20.38
C GLY A 142 -0.89 2.96 21.00
N VAL A 143 -1.31 1.87 20.33
CA VAL A 143 -2.34 0.96 20.82
C VAL A 143 -1.74 -0.39 21.18
N LYS A 144 -2.40 -1.12 22.07
CA LYS A 144 -1.93 -2.42 22.55
C LYS A 144 -2.57 -3.59 21.82
#